data_0cfdb5355fb1217f62dd3842b27d0eea
#
_entry.id   0cfdb5355fb1217f62dd3842b27d0eea
#
_cell.length_a   1.000
_cell.length_b   1.000
_cell.length_c   1.000
_cell.angle_alpha   90.00
_cell.angle_beta   90.00
_cell.angle_gamma   90.00
#
_symmetry.space_group_name_H-M   'P 1'
#
loop_
_entity.id
_entity.type
_entity.pdbx_description
1 polymer ?
#
loop_
_entity_poly.entity_id
_entity_poly.type
_entity_poly.pdbx_seq_one_letter_code
_entity_poly.pdbx_strand_id
1 'polypeptide(L)'
;MKSDLDKHIERHLKDRAFKIYFDRAEAKRKIAQEIATLRKAHHITQAQLAKEVGTKQQVISRVESPRDKRMPSFEFLDRIAKAFNRKLVISLQRQ
;
A
#
# COMPACT_ATOMS: atom_id res chain seq x y z
N MET A 1 -34.53 -9.28 10.29
CA MET A 1 -33.75 -9.33 11.51
C MET A 1 -32.32 -9.74 11.19
N LYS A 2 -31.35 -8.99 11.62
CA LYS A 2 -29.93 -9.29 11.31
C LYS A 2 -29.42 -10.39 12.24
N SER A 3 -28.66 -11.32 11.68
CA SER A 3 -27.98 -12.35 12.47
C SER A 3 -26.89 -11.76 13.32
N ASP A 4 -26.38 -12.50 14.31
CA ASP A 4 -25.24 -12.07 15.10
C ASP A 4 -23.99 -11.88 14.23
N LEU A 5 -23.84 -12.72 13.21
CA LEU A 5 -22.74 -12.59 12.26
C LEU A 5 -22.85 -11.27 11.47
N ASP A 6 -24.05 -10.92 11.00
CA ASP A 6 -24.26 -9.68 10.26
C ASP A 6 -23.95 -8.47 11.13
N LYS A 7 -24.38 -8.49 12.40
CA LYS A 7 -24.07 -7.42 13.34
C LYS A 7 -22.57 -7.29 13.58
N HIS A 8 -21.89 -8.40 13.69
CA HIS A 8 -20.45 -8.43 13.88
C HIS A 8 -19.73 -7.85 12.66
N ILE A 9 -20.15 -8.24 11.47
CA ILE A 9 -19.57 -7.74 10.22
C ILE A 9 -19.80 -6.24 10.09
N GLU A 10 -21.01 -5.75 10.36
CA GLU A 10 -21.31 -4.32 10.30
C GLU A 10 -20.44 -3.52 11.27
N ARG A 11 -20.33 -3.97 12.50
CA ARG A 11 -19.51 -3.31 13.51
C ARG A 11 -18.05 -3.27 13.07
N HIS A 12 -17.55 -4.38 12.59
CA HIS A 12 -16.17 -4.50 12.13
C HIS A 12 -15.90 -3.59 10.92
N LEU A 13 -16.84 -3.53 9.97
CA LEU A 13 -16.73 -2.67 8.80
C LEU A 13 -16.76 -1.19 9.19
N LYS A 14 -17.61 -0.80 10.13
CA LYS A 14 -17.65 0.58 10.62
C LYS A 14 -16.34 0.97 11.28
N ASP A 15 -15.81 0.13 12.15
CA ASP A 15 -14.54 0.37 12.81
C ASP A 15 -13.40 0.44 11.80
N ARG A 16 -13.40 -0.43 10.79
CA ARG A 16 -12.39 -0.43 9.74
C ARG A 16 -12.49 0.82 8.87
N ALA A 17 -13.69 1.23 8.47
CA ALA A 17 -13.88 2.42 7.66
C ALA A 17 -13.37 3.66 8.40
N PHE A 18 -13.69 3.78 9.68
CA PHE A 18 -13.19 4.85 10.52
C PHE A 18 -11.68 4.79 10.64
N LYS A 19 -11.14 3.61 10.86
CA LYS A 19 -9.69 3.43 11.03
C LYS A 19 -8.92 3.69 9.73
N ILE A 20 -9.45 3.26 8.58
CA ILE A 20 -8.83 3.55 7.28
C ILE A 20 -8.72 5.06 7.08
N TYR A 21 -9.79 5.78 7.38
CA TYR A 21 -9.78 7.23 7.26
C TYR A 21 -8.76 7.87 8.19
N PHE A 22 -8.73 7.41 9.45
CA PHE A 22 -7.85 7.95 10.48
C PHE A 22 -6.38 7.63 10.18
N ASP A 23 -6.10 6.38 9.80
CA ASP A 23 -4.73 5.88 9.63
C ASP A 23 -4.22 6.00 8.19
N ARG A 24 -4.97 6.61 7.28
CA ARG A 24 -4.62 6.62 5.86
C ARG A 24 -3.23 7.23 5.60
N ALA A 25 -2.94 8.35 6.22
CA ALA A 25 -1.66 9.02 6.04
C ALA A 25 -0.51 8.16 6.57
N GLU A 26 -0.74 7.46 7.68
CA GLU A 26 0.24 6.55 8.25
C GLU A 26 0.45 5.33 7.36
N ALA A 27 -0.62 4.77 6.80
CA ALA A 27 -0.54 3.66 5.88
C ALA A 27 0.28 4.01 4.64
N LYS A 28 0.04 5.20 4.06
CA LYS A 28 0.81 5.66 2.91
C LYS A 28 2.28 5.84 3.27
N ARG A 29 2.57 6.38 4.44
CA ARG A 29 3.95 6.58 4.91
C ARG A 29 4.68 5.25 5.03
N LYS A 30 4.03 4.23 5.59
CA LYS A 30 4.60 2.90 5.72
C LYS A 30 4.86 2.24 4.36
N ILE A 31 3.92 2.36 3.44
CA ILE A 31 4.06 1.85 2.07
C ILE A 31 5.24 2.53 1.38
N ALA A 32 5.31 3.86 1.46
CA ALA A 32 6.39 4.62 0.85
C ALA A 32 7.77 4.18 1.39
N GLN A 33 7.87 4.05 2.70
CA GLN A 33 9.10 3.64 3.36
C GLN A 33 9.49 2.22 2.98
N GLU A 34 8.54 1.31 2.93
CA GLU A 34 8.80 -0.09 2.58
C GLU A 34 9.32 -0.22 1.15
N ILE A 35 8.68 0.47 0.20
CA ILE A 35 9.10 0.43 -1.20
C ILE A 35 10.50 1.02 -1.35
N ALA A 36 10.77 2.18 -0.74
CA ALA A 36 12.08 2.81 -0.82
C ALA A 36 13.17 1.93 -0.19
N THR A 37 12.89 1.33 0.95
CA THR A 37 13.82 0.42 1.63
C THR A 37 14.14 -0.79 0.76
N LEU A 38 13.11 -1.40 0.18
CA LEU A 38 13.25 -2.56 -0.68
C LEU A 38 14.07 -2.22 -1.93
N ARG A 39 13.78 -1.08 -2.56
CA ARG A 39 14.51 -0.62 -3.74
C ARG A 39 16.00 -0.41 -3.42
N LYS A 40 16.29 0.27 -2.32
CA LYS A 40 17.67 0.53 -1.92
C LYS A 40 18.41 -0.75 -1.56
N ALA A 41 17.73 -1.70 -0.94
CA ALA A 41 18.33 -3.01 -0.63
C ALA A 41 18.73 -3.78 -1.89
N HIS A 42 18.02 -3.57 -3.00
CA HIS A 42 18.33 -4.16 -4.29
C HIS A 42 19.30 -3.31 -5.13
N HIS A 43 19.79 -2.21 -4.59
CA HIS A 43 20.76 -1.31 -5.23
C HIS A 43 20.29 -0.78 -6.60
N ILE A 44 19.01 -0.49 -6.72
CA ILE A 44 18.46 0.09 -7.95
C ILE A 44 17.93 1.51 -7.70
N THR A 45 17.95 2.32 -8.76
CA THR A 45 17.46 3.69 -8.71
C THR A 45 15.93 3.72 -8.90
N GLN A 46 15.33 4.86 -8.59
CA GLN A 46 13.91 5.08 -8.87
C GLN A 46 13.62 4.94 -10.37
N ALA A 47 14.52 5.43 -11.22
CA ALA A 47 14.38 5.31 -12.69
C ALA A 47 14.40 3.86 -13.13
N GLN A 48 15.30 3.05 -12.56
CA GLN A 48 15.37 1.63 -12.89
C GLN A 48 14.11 0.89 -12.45
N LEU A 49 13.63 1.16 -11.25
CA LEU A 49 12.38 0.58 -10.78
C LEU A 49 11.20 0.98 -11.66
N ALA A 50 11.13 2.26 -12.04
CA ALA A 50 10.08 2.77 -12.91
C ALA A 50 10.05 2.01 -14.23
N LYS A 51 11.23 1.76 -14.80
CA LYS A 51 11.35 1.03 -16.06
C LYS A 51 10.83 -0.41 -15.93
N GLU A 52 11.21 -1.09 -14.85
CA GLU A 52 10.76 -2.46 -14.61
C GLU A 52 9.24 -2.56 -14.39
N VAL A 53 8.69 -1.59 -13.67
CA VAL A 53 7.25 -1.55 -13.39
C VAL A 53 6.44 -1.08 -14.61
N GLY A 54 7.09 -0.41 -15.56
CA GLY A 54 6.42 0.13 -16.75
C GLY A 54 5.75 1.47 -16.48
N THR A 55 6.40 2.34 -15.71
CA THR A 55 5.88 3.65 -15.34
C THR A 55 6.98 4.71 -15.43
N LYS A 56 6.64 5.95 -15.12
CA LYS A 56 7.59 7.06 -15.10
C LYS A 56 8.25 7.18 -13.72
N GLN A 57 9.50 7.67 -13.72
CA GLN A 57 10.22 7.90 -12.46
C GLN A 57 9.45 8.81 -11.51
N GLN A 58 8.76 9.83 -12.03
CA GLN A 58 7.96 10.73 -11.20
C GLN A 58 6.89 10.00 -10.41
N VAL A 59 6.32 8.93 -10.98
CA VAL A 59 5.31 8.12 -10.29
C VAL A 59 5.95 7.37 -9.12
N ILE A 60 7.11 6.76 -9.35
CA ILE A 60 7.85 6.07 -8.28
C ILE A 60 8.26 7.06 -7.19
N SER A 61 8.75 8.23 -7.58
CA SER A 61 9.14 9.27 -6.63
C SER A 61 7.97 9.67 -5.72
N ARG A 62 6.77 9.82 -6.29
CA ARG A 62 5.56 10.14 -5.51
C ARG A 62 5.14 9.01 -4.59
N VAL A 63 5.23 7.78 -5.08
CA VAL A 63 4.86 6.60 -4.28
C VAL A 63 5.81 6.45 -3.08
N GLU A 64 7.09 6.74 -3.27
CA GLU A 64 8.10 6.68 -2.21
C GLU A 64 8.12 7.90 -1.30
N SER A 65 7.37 8.95 -1.63
CA SER A 65 7.32 10.16 -0.81
C SER A 65 6.33 10.00 0.34
N PRO A 66 6.79 10.07 1.60
CA PRO A 66 5.88 9.99 2.74
C PRO A 66 4.94 11.19 2.85
N ARG A 67 5.28 12.30 2.17
CA ARG A 67 4.46 13.51 2.18
C ARG A 67 3.33 13.49 1.16
N ASP A 68 3.48 12.69 0.10
CA ASP A 68 2.43 12.55 -0.91
C ASP A 68 1.35 11.63 -0.34
N LYS A 69 0.13 12.17 -0.24
CA LYS A 69 -0.98 11.45 0.39
C LYS A 69 -1.75 10.54 -0.55
N ARG A 70 -1.38 10.52 -1.84
CA ARG A 70 -2.07 9.68 -2.82
C ARG A 70 -1.72 8.23 -2.59
N MET A 71 -2.74 7.42 -2.39
CA MET A 71 -2.56 5.98 -2.18
C MET A 71 -2.43 5.29 -3.54
N PRO A 72 -1.36 4.53 -3.79
CA PRO A 72 -1.27 3.75 -5.02
C PRO A 72 -2.33 2.65 -5.05
N SER A 73 -2.73 2.24 -6.26
CA SER A 73 -3.67 1.15 -6.41
C SER A 73 -3.03 -0.19 -6.01
N PHE A 74 -3.87 -1.16 -5.68
CA PHE A 74 -3.38 -2.52 -5.41
C PHE A 74 -2.69 -3.12 -6.62
N GLU A 75 -3.20 -2.85 -7.82
CA GLU A 75 -2.59 -3.32 -9.06
C GLU A 75 -1.18 -2.77 -9.24
N PHE A 76 -1.00 -1.49 -8.92
CA PHE A 76 0.31 -0.85 -9.01
C PHE A 76 1.26 -1.43 -7.96
N LEU A 77 0.80 -1.62 -6.74
CA LEU A 77 1.60 -2.24 -5.67
C LEU A 77 1.99 -3.67 -6.02
N ASP A 78 1.09 -4.41 -6.66
CA ASP A 78 1.37 -5.77 -7.12
C ASP A 78 2.47 -5.77 -8.18
N ARG A 79 2.44 -4.83 -9.12
CA ARG A 79 3.51 -4.71 -10.12
C ARG A 79 4.86 -4.39 -9.49
N ILE A 80 4.87 -3.53 -8.46
CA ILE A 80 6.10 -3.25 -7.72
C ILE A 80 6.59 -4.51 -7.01
N ALA A 81 5.70 -5.22 -6.33
CA ALA A 81 6.06 -6.44 -5.63
C ALA A 81 6.68 -7.47 -6.58
N LYS A 82 6.09 -7.64 -7.76
CA LYS A 82 6.60 -8.58 -8.77
C LYS A 82 7.97 -8.17 -9.29
N ALA A 83 8.23 -6.87 -9.42
CA ALA A 83 9.54 -6.37 -9.84
C ALA A 83 10.63 -6.82 -8.89
N PHE A 84 10.31 -7.03 -7.61
CA PHE A 84 11.23 -7.52 -6.60
C PHE A 84 11.08 -9.02 -6.33
N ASN A 85 10.35 -9.73 -7.19
CA ASN A 85 10.08 -11.15 -7.02
C ASN A 85 9.39 -11.45 -5.68
N ARG A 86 8.46 -10.58 -5.31
CA ARG A 86 7.69 -10.66 -4.07
C ARG A 86 6.20 -10.74 -4.36
N LYS A 87 5.44 -11.10 -3.36
CA LYS A 87 4.00 -11.20 -3.44
C LYS A 87 3.36 -10.11 -2.58
N LEU A 88 2.41 -9.38 -3.15
CA LEU A 88 1.62 -8.43 -2.38
C LEU A 88 0.65 -9.19 -1.47
N VAL A 89 0.71 -8.91 -0.19
CA VAL A 89 -0.20 -9.52 0.79
C VAL A 89 -1.05 -8.43 1.42
N ILE A 90 -2.35 -8.61 1.41
CA ILE A 90 -3.31 -7.71 2.02
C ILE A 90 -4.01 -8.48 3.13
N SER A 91 -3.95 -7.93 4.32
CA SER A 91 -4.45 -8.62 5.50
C SER A 91 -5.41 -7.71 6.27
N LEU A 92 -6.48 -8.30 6.77
CA LEU A 92 -7.42 -7.63 7.64
C LEU A 92 -7.15 -8.11 9.05
N GLN A 93 -6.58 -7.24 9.87
CA GLN A 93 -6.21 -7.58 11.22
C GLN A 93 -7.32 -7.22 12.19
N ARG A 94 -7.46 -8.04 13.21
CA ARG A 94 -8.36 -7.78 14.32
C ARG A 94 -7.81 -6.63 15.15
N GLN A 95 -8.71 -5.75 15.53
CA GLN A 95 -8.33 -4.62 16.39
C GLN A 95 -8.16 -5.06 17.83
#